data_4808297c8a8108d1b693c9b1334b4f0c
#
_entry.id   4808297c8a8108d1b693c9b1334b4f0c
#
_cell.length_a   1.000
_cell.length_b   1.000
_cell.length_c   1.000
_cell.angle_alpha   90.00
_cell.angle_beta   90.00
_cell.angle_gamma   90.00
#
_symmetry.space_group_name_H-M   'P 1'
#
loop_
_entity.id
_entity.type
_entity.pdbx_description
1 polymer ?
#
loop_
_entity_poly.entity_id
_entity_poly.type
_entity_poly.pdbx_seq_one_letter_code
_entity_poly.pdbx_strand_id
1 'polypeptide(L)'
;TLLPGYEVKLEQGEILVRGPSVMAGYYNDPEATAQTVVGGWFKTGDLGEIGPDGQLYIIGRSKNLIVLKNGKKISPERIEQLVQAIPIVKETIVYGAISGAAADDVKPAVSIYPDPELTAGMEPYEILTALQREVDRINETLPSYQQLQMINIREKEFAKTSSQKPKRFDTEN
;
A
#
# COMPACT_ATOMS: atom_id res chain seq x y z
N THR A 1 2.11 23.67 -1.01
CA THR A 1 1.24 24.80 -0.63
C THR A 1 -0.20 24.39 -0.90
N LEU A 2 -1.10 24.61 0.08
CA LEU A 2 -2.53 24.39 -0.10
C LEU A 2 -3.11 25.44 -1.07
N LEU A 3 -4.12 25.03 -1.84
CA LEU A 3 -4.88 25.94 -2.67
C LEU A 3 -5.70 26.90 -1.77
N PRO A 4 -5.95 28.16 -2.21
CA PRO A 4 -6.78 29.10 -1.46
C PRO A 4 -8.17 28.53 -1.19
N GLY A 5 -8.67 28.68 0.04
CA GLY A 5 -9.97 28.16 0.46
C GLY A 5 -10.02 26.69 0.81
N TYR A 6 -8.88 26.00 0.81
CA TYR A 6 -8.79 24.61 1.27
C TYR A 6 -8.12 24.52 2.65
N GLU A 7 -8.62 23.60 3.43
CA GLU A 7 -8.06 23.23 4.73
C GLU A 7 -7.79 21.74 4.76
N VAL A 8 -6.71 21.34 5.41
CA VAL A 8 -6.32 19.93 5.59
C VAL A 8 -5.99 19.72 7.06
N LYS A 9 -6.44 18.60 7.60
CA LYS A 9 -6.04 18.12 8.93
C LYS A 9 -5.76 16.63 8.91
N LEU A 10 -5.01 16.17 9.89
CA LEU A 10 -4.85 14.75 10.19
C LEU A 10 -5.72 14.39 11.41
N GLU A 11 -6.50 13.32 11.29
CA GLU A 11 -7.27 12.76 12.38
C GLU A 11 -7.02 11.26 12.43
N GLN A 12 -6.40 10.80 13.51
CA GLN A 12 -5.94 9.41 13.66
C GLN A 12 -5.06 8.90 12.50
N GLY A 13 -4.29 9.81 11.88
CA GLY A 13 -3.45 9.51 10.73
C GLY A 13 -4.17 9.59 9.38
N GLU A 14 -5.49 9.73 9.34
CA GLU A 14 -6.24 9.94 8.11
C GLU A 14 -6.21 11.43 7.71
N ILE A 15 -6.05 11.67 6.41
CA ILE A 15 -6.11 13.02 5.82
C ILE A 15 -7.57 13.40 5.63
N LEU A 16 -7.98 14.50 6.26
CA LEU A 16 -9.28 15.12 6.05
C LEU A 16 -9.12 16.45 5.32
N VAL A 17 -9.99 16.69 4.35
CA VAL A 17 -9.97 17.89 3.52
C VAL A 17 -11.30 18.64 3.62
N ARG A 18 -11.24 19.96 3.69
CA ARG A 18 -12.39 20.85 3.57
C ARG A 18 -12.09 21.90 2.52
N GLY A 19 -13.07 22.23 1.67
CA GLY A 19 -12.88 23.24 0.63
C GLY A 19 -14.03 23.25 -0.38
N PRO A 20 -14.02 24.22 -1.30
CA PRO A 20 -15.14 24.46 -2.20
C PRO A 20 -15.41 23.35 -3.22
N SER A 21 -14.44 22.47 -3.52
CA SER A 21 -14.65 21.34 -4.43
C SER A 21 -14.99 20.02 -3.71
N VAL A 22 -15.12 20.05 -2.37
CA VAL A 22 -15.61 18.86 -1.65
C VAL A 22 -17.05 18.60 -2.07
N MET A 23 -17.32 17.34 -2.45
CA MET A 23 -18.65 16.93 -2.90
C MET A 23 -19.72 17.18 -1.83
N ALA A 24 -20.95 17.44 -2.26
CA ALA A 24 -22.10 17.50 -1.37
C ALA A 24 -22.47 16.11 -0.78
N GLY A 25 -22.17 15.05 -1.51
CA GLY A 25 -22.42 13.67 -1.11
C GLY A 25 -22.40 12.70 -2.29
N TYR A 26 -22.59 11.42 -1.99
CA TYR A 26 -22.78 10.37 -3.00
C TYR A 26 -24.23 10.38 -3.51
N TYR A 27 -24.39 10.15 -4.81
CA TYR A 27 -25.71 10.09 -5.42
C TYR A 27 -26.51 8.89 -4.90
N ASN A 28 -27.70 9.14 -4.39
CA ASN A 28 -28.60 8.15 -3.78
C ASN A 28 -27.98 7.26 -2.68
N ASP A 29 -26.93 7.74 -2.00
CA ASP A 29 -26.28 7.01 -0.92
C ASP A 29 -26.02 7.95 0.27
N PRO A 30 -27.06 8.25 1.08
CA PRO A 30 -26.93 9.11 2.24
C PRO A 30 -26.08 8.49 3.36
N GLU A 31 -26.05 7.15 3.45
CA GLU A 31 -25.25 6.45 4.46
C GLU A 31 -23.76 6.60 4.17
N ALA A 32 -23.30 6.28 2.96
CA ALA A 32 -21.92 6.51 2.56
C ALA A 32 -21.53 7.99 2.65
N THR A 33 -22.47 8.90 2.36
CA THR A 33 -22.25 10.34 2.51
C THR A 33 -21.97 10.72 3.96
N ALA A 34 -22.82 10.26 4.89
CA ALA A 34 -22.67 10.56 6.32
C ALA A 34 -21.38 9.99 6.91
N GLN A 35 -20.90 8.85 6.39
CA GLN A 35 -19.62 8.25 6.81
C GLN A 35 -18.41 8.99 6.26
N THR A 36 -18.53 9.60 5.06
CA THR A 36 -17.42 10.20 4.34
C THR A 36 -17.31 11.71 4.53
N VAL A 37 -18.45 12.42 4.63
CA VAL A 37 -18.47 13.89 4.85
C VAL A 37 -19.04 14.16 6.24
N VAL A 38 -18.14 14.45 7.19
CA VAL A 38 -18.50 14.65 8.60
C VAL A 38 -18.17 16.08 9.02
N GLY A 39 -19.16 16.85 9.43
CA GLY A 39 -18.96 18.23 9.87
C GLY A 39 -18.29 19.13 8.83
N GLY A 40 -18.55 18.90 7.54
CA GLY A 40 -17.96 19.64 6.43
C GLY A 40 -16.53 19.19 6.05
N TRP A 41 -16.03 18.13 6.69
CA TRP A 41 -14.75 17.52 6.37
C TRP A 41 -14.95 16.23 5.56
N PHE A 42 -14.23 16.15 4.44
CA PHE A 42 -14.20 14.95 3.61
C PHE A 42 -13.09 14.03 4.10
N LYS A 43 -13.44 12.82 4.49
CA LYS A 43 -12.51 11.73 4.80
C LYS A 43 -11.99 11.15 3.50
N THR A 44 -10.69 11.33 3.23
CA THR A 44 -10.11 10.89 1.96
C THR A 44 -9.86 9.39 1.87
N GLY A 45 -9.80 8.72 3.01
CA GLY A 45 -9.32 7.34 3.11
C GLY A 45 -7.81 7.21 2.92
N ASP A 46 -7.11 8.32 2.69
CA ASP A 46 -5.66 8.35 2.60
C ASP A 46 -5.04 8.62 3.97
N LEU A 47 -3.96 7.94 4.27
CA LEU A 47 -3.17 8.16 5.47
C LEU A 47 -2.03 9.12 5.17
N GLY A 48 -1.73 9.99 6.10
CA GLY A 48 -0.66 10.97 5.96
C GLY A 48 0.13 11.20 7.22
N GLU A 49 1.28 11.83 7.05
CA GLU A 49 2.11 12.35 8.12
C GLU A 49 2.63 13.74 7.76
N ILE A 50 2.92 14.54 8.79
CA ILE A 50 3.59 15.82 8.60
C ILE A 50 5.09 15.58 8.75
N GLY A 51 5.84 15.83 7.69
CA GLY A 51 7.29 15.71 7.71
C GLY A 51 7.99 16.81 8.53
N PRO A 52 9.31 16.66 8.76
CA PRO A 52 10.11 17.66 9.47
C PRO A 52 10.12 19.05 8.79
N ASP A 53 9.85 19.08 7.49
CA ASP A 53 9.74 20.28 6.66
C ASP A 53 8.35 20.93 6.73
N GLY A 54 7.43 20.38 7.55
CA GLY A 54 6.05 20.84 7.68
C GLY A 54 5.15 20.49 6.52
N GLN A 55 5.61 19.66 5.57
CA GLN A 55 4.81 19.20 4.45
C GLN A 55 4.01 17.94 4.80
N LEU A 56 2.83 17.81 4.18
CA LEU A 56 1.99 16.63 4.29
C LEU A 56 2.44 15.58 3.27
N TYR A 57 2.77 14.40 3.75
CA TYR A 57 3.11 13.22 2.95
C TYR A 57 2.01 12.18 3.03
N ILE A 58 1.60 11.66 1.87
CA ILE A 58 0.67 10.54 1.81
C ILE A 58 1.48 9.25 2.00
N ILE A 59 1.11 8.45 3.00
CA ILE A 59 1.84 7.23 3.38
C ILE A 59 1.08 5.95 3.03
N GLY A 60 -0.18 6.05 2.59
CA GLY A 60 -0.97 4.89 2.15
C GLY A 60 -2.47 5.11 2.21
N ARG A 61 -3.20 3.99 2.19
CA ARG A 61 -4.66 3.95 2.28
C ARG A 61 -5.12 3.24 3.55
N SER A 62 -6.10 3.80 4.25
CA SER A 62 -6.63 3.22 5.48
C SER A 62 -7.20 1.81 5.28
N LYS A 63 -7.86 1.57 4.14
CA LYS A 63 -8.43 0.25 3.77
C LYS A 63 -7.39 -0.81 3.36
N ASN A 64 -6.16 -0.38 3.05
CA ASN A 64 -5.09 -1.28 2.62
C ASN A 64 -4.17 -1.71 3.77
N LEU A 65 -4.37 -1.12 4.97
CA LEU A 65 -3.53 -1.42 6.12
C LEU A 65 -3.51 -2.93 6.41
N ILE A 66 -2.32 -3.46 6.56
CA ILE A 66 -2.10 -4.81 7.08
C ILE A 66 -2.14 -4.71 8.60
N VAL A 67 -3.10 -5.38 9.23
CA VAL A 67 -3.23 -5.41 10.69
C VAL A 67 -2.63 -6.71 11.21
N LEU A 68 -1.60 -6.57 12.04
CA LEU A 68 -0.94 -7.71 12.67
C LEU A 68 -1.67 -8.16 13.93
N LYS A 69 -1.44 -9.38 14.38
CA LYS A 69 -2.01 -9.97 15.60
C LYS A 69 -1.83 -9.10 16.85
N ASN A 70 -0.73 -8.37 16.94
CA ASN A 70 -0.44 -7.46 18.06
C ASN A 70 -1.07 -6.07 17.92
N GLY A 71 -1.96 -5.88 16.93
CA GLY A 71 -2.64 -4.61 16.65
C GLY A 71 -1.80 -3.57 15.89
N LYS A 72 -0.54 -3.84 15.62
CA LYS A 72 0.28 -2.93 14.79
C LYS A 72 -0.25 -2.92 13.37
N LYS A 73 -0.24 -1.72 12.77
CA LYS A 73 -0.68 -1.47 11.41
C LYS A 73 0.51 -1.16 10.52
N ILE A 74 0.50 -1.72 9.31
CA ILE A 74 1.55 -1.53 8.30
C ILE A 74 0.89 -0.96 7.05
N SER A 75 1.42 0.18 6.55
CA SER A 75 1.05 0.69 5.23
C SER A 75 1.86 -0.06 4.17
N PRO A 76 1.23 -0.88 3.34
CA PRO A 76 1.93 -1.66 2.33
C PRO A 76 2.57 -0.78 1.26
N GLU A 77 1.98 0.36 0.94
CA GLU A 77 2.43 1.25 -0.13
C GLU A 77 3.86 1.75 0.08
N ARG A 78 4.24 2.02 1.34
CA ARG A 78 5.60 2.45 1.68
C ARG A 78 6.63 1.36 1.38
N ILE A 79 6.30 0.11 1.70
CA ILE A 79 7.20 -1.03 1.45
C ILE A 79 7.23 -1.35 -0.05
N GLU A 80 6.09 -1.25 -0.73
CA GLU A 80 6.00 -1.42 -2.18
C GLU A 80 6.90 -0.45 -2.94
N GLN A 81 6.98 0.81 -2.51
CA GLN A 81 7.89 1.78 -3.13
C GLN A 81 9.36 1.34 -3.03
N LEU A 82 9.76 0.74 -1.91
CA LEU A 82 11.12 0.21 -1.75
C LEU A 82 11.37 -1.00 -2.65
N VAL A 83 10.41 -1.93 -2.71
CA VAL A 83 10.53 -3.12 -3.56
C VAL A 83 10.46 -2.76 -5.05
N GLN A 84 9.62 -1.79 -5.43
CA GLN A 84 9.50 -1.31 -6.81
C GLN A 84 10.79 -0.66 -7.32
N ALA A 85 11.66 -0.18 -6.43
CA ALA A 85 12.96 0.38 -6.80
C ALA A 85 14.00 -0.70 -7.19
N ILE A 86 13.72 -1.98 -6.98
CA ILE A 86 14.59 -3.09 -7.42
C ILE A 86 14.52 -3.19 -8.95
N PRO A 87 15.64 -3.11 -9.68
CA PRO A 87 15.63 -3.00 -11.15
C PRO A 87 14.84 -4.10 -11.87
N ILE A 88 14.91 -5.34 -11.39
CA ILE A 88 14.22 -6.48 -12.02
C ILE A 88 12.74 -6.62 -11.62
N VAL A 89 12.19 -5.69 -10.84
CA VAL A 89 10.78 -5.70 -10.44
C VAL A 89 9.98 -4.83 -11.39
N LYS A 90 9.03 -5.43 -12.10
CA LYS A 90 8.07 -4.72 -12.96
C LYS A 90 6.84 -4.27 -12.18
N GLU A 91 6.28 -5.15 -11.37
CA GLU A 91 5.10 -4.86 -10.54
C GLU A 91 5.23 -5.56 -9.18
N THR A 92 4.70 -4.93 -8.15
CA THR A 92 4.72 -5.50 -6.80
C THR A 92 3.48 -5.13 -6.00
N ILE A 93 3.05 -6.04 -5.13
CA ILE A 93 2.02 -5.82 -4.12
C ILE A 93 2.49 -6.41 -2.80
N VAL A 94 2.45 -5.59 -1.75
CA VAL A 94 2.67 -6.03 -0.37
C VAL A 94 1.32 -6.29 0.29
N TYR A 95 1.19 -7.41 0.97
CA TYR A 95 -0.06 -7.85 1.59
C TYR A 95 0.20 -8.61 2.89
N GLY A 96 -0.86 -8.82 3.66
CA GLY A 96 -0.82 -9.68 4.83
C GLY A 96 -1.10 -11.13 4.43
N ALA A 97 -0.11 -12.01 4.54
CA ALA A 97 -0.30 -13.44 4.36
C ALA A 97 -0.63 -14.11 5.70
N ILE A 98 -1.55 -15.06 5.69
CA ILE A 98 -1.84 -15.90 6.85
C ILE A 98 -0.73 -16.93 6.94
N SER A 99 0.00 -16.94 8.06
CA SER A 99 1.11 -17.86 8.32
C SER A 99 0.72 -18.79 9.48
N GLY A 100 0.49 -20.06 9.18
CA GLY A 100 0.17 -21.07 10.19
C GLY A 100 -1.32 -21.42 10.31
N ALA A 101 -1.69 -22.10 11.39
CA ALA A 101 -3.05 -22.63 11.61
C ALA A 101 -4.04 -21.58 12.14
N ALA A 102 -3.57 -20.43 12.61
CA ALA A 102 -4.41 -19.39 13.16
C ALA A 102 -4.66 -18.29 12.11
N ALA A 103 -5.92 -17.98 11.84
CA ALA A 103 -6.33 -16.97 10.84
C ALA A 103 -5.86 -15.54 11.19
N ASP A 104 -5.45 -15.30 12.44
CA ASP A 104 -4.96 -14.02 12.94
C ASP A 104 -3.42 -13.89 12.90
N ASP A 105 -2.68 -14.96 12.51
CA ASP A 105 -1.22 -14.90 12.37
C ASP A 105 -0.83 -14.33 11.01
N VAL A 106 -1.09 -13.04 10.84
CA VAL A 106 -0.80 -12.28 9.62
C VAL A 106 0.66 -11.84 9.61
N LYS A 107 1.36 -12.13 8.52
CA LYS A 107 2.76 -11.73 8.27
C LYS A 107 2.85 -10.87 7.00
N PRO A 108 3.72 -9.84 7.00
CA PRO A 108 3.96 -9.09 5.77
C PRO A 108 4.59 -9.99 4.70
N ALA A 109 3.98 -9.99 3.54
CA ALA A 109 4.43 -10.73 2.36
C ALA A 109 4.43 -9.83 1.14
N VAL A 110 5.25 -10.16 0.16
CA VAL A 110 5.30 -9.45 -1.12
C VAL A 110 5.07 -10.42 -2.27
N SER A 111 4.23 -10.01 -3.21
CA SER A 111 4.07 -10.66 -4.50
C SER A 111 4.72 -9.78 -5.56
N ILE A 112 5.61 -10.36 -6.36
CA ILE A 112 6.44 -9.67 -7.33
C ILE A 112 6.22 -10.30 -8.71
N TYR A 113 5.95 -9.46 -9.69
CA TYR A 113 6.08 -9.81 -11.10
C TYR A 113 7.40 -9.25 -11.62
N PRO A 114 8.38 -10.11 -11.93
CA PRO A 114 9.66 -9.68 -12.47
C PRO A 114 9.49 -9.07 -13.86
N ASP A 115 10.42 -8.21 -14.27
CA ASP A 115 10.45 -7.69 -15.62
C ASP A 115 10.97 -8.76 -16.58
N PRO A 116 10.15 -9.25 -17.54
CA PRO A 116 10.54 -10.31 -18.45
C PRO A 116 11.74 -9.95 -19.35
N GLU A 117 11.92 -8.66 -19.66
CA GLU A 117 13.05 -8.22 -20.49
C GLU A 117 14.35 -8.26 -19.71
N LEU A 118 14.32 -7.85 -18.44
CA LEU A 118 15.50 -7.80 -17.58
C LEU A 118 15.85 -9.17 -16.98
N THR A 119 14.91 -10.09 -16.94
CA THR A 119 15.11 -11.45 -16.43
C THR A 119 15.22 -12.50 -17.55
N ALA A 120 15.27 -12.06 -18.82
CA ALA A 120 15.40 -12.96 -19.96
C ALA A 120 16.68 -13.83 -19.85
N GLY A 121 16.50 -15.15 -19.90
CA GLY A 121 17.60 -16.12 -19.79
C GLY A 121 18.05 -16.44 -18.36
N MET A 122 17.42 -15.87 -17.33
CA MET A 122 17.63 -16.27 -15.94
C MET A 122 16.75 -17.47 -15.59
N GLU A 123 17.32 -18.40 -14.82
CA GLU A 123 16.54 -19.49 -14.27
C GLU A 123 15.68 -18.98 -13.08
N PRO A 124 14.51 -19.61 -12.80
CA PRO A 124 13.61 -19.17 -11.72
C PRO A 124 14.30 -19.01 -10.35
N TYR A 125 15.25 -19.89 -10.02
CA TYR A 125 15.98 -19.81 -8.77
C TYR A 125 16.96 -18.62 -8.71
N GLU A 126 17.51 -18.19 -9.87
CA GLU A 126 18.40 -17.03 -9.95
C GLU A 126 17.62 -15.74 -9.70
N ILE A 127 16.40 -15.66 -10.28
CA ILE A 127 15.48 -14.55 -10.05
C ILE A 127 15.10 -14.49 -8.56
N LEU A 128 14.72 -15.63 -7.98
CA LEU A 128 14.38 -15.70 -6.55
C LEU A 128 15.56 -15.27 -5.67
N THR A 129 16.76 -15.76 -5.95
CA THR A 129 17.97 -15.44 -5.17
C THR A 129 18.30 -13.95 -5.27
N ALA A 130 18.18 -13.36 -6.46
CA ALA A 130 18.42 -11.94 -6.68
C ALA A 130 17.39 -11.08 -5.90
N LEU A 131 16.10 -11.43 -5.97
CA LEU A 131 15.02 -10.73 -5.26
C LEU A 131 15.18 -10.89 -3.75
N GLN A 132 15.48 -12.09 -3.25
CA GLN A 132 15.67 -12.33 -1.81
C GLN A 132 16.78 -11.43 -1.25
N ARG A 133 17.92 -11.35 -1.93
CA ARG A 133 19.04 -10.49 -1.50
C ARG A 133 18.65 -9.02 -1.39
N GLU A 134 17.88 -8.51 -2.36
CA GLU A 134 17.44 -7.10 -2.32
C GLU A 134 16.35 -6.88 -1.26
N VAL A 135 15.43 -7.83 -1.09
CA VAL A 135 14.42 -7.78 -0.02
C VAL A 135 15.08 -7.85 1.36
N ASP A 136 16.11 -8.66 1.54
CA ASP A 136 16.86 -8.72 2.80
C ASP A 136 17.50 -7.36 3.14
N ARG A 137 18.09 -6.68 2.15
CA ARG A 137 18.62 -5.32 2.33
C ARG A 137 17.53 -4.31 2.71
N ILE A 138 16.35 -4.41 2.08
CA ILE A 138 15.19 -3.57 2.45
C ILE A 138 14.78 -3.88 3.89
N ASN A 139 14.70 -5.15 4.27
CA ASN A 139 14.34 -5.57 5.61
C ASN A 139 15.29 -5.02 6.70
N GLU A 140 16.59 -4.87 6.40
CA GLU A 140 17.56 -4.25 7.31
C GLU A 140 17.19 -2.78 7.66
N THR A 141 16.49 -2.08 6.74
CA THR A 141 16.06 -0.70 6.93
C THR A 141 14.69 -0.57 7.63
N LEU A 142 13.95 -1.67 7.70
CA LEU A 142 12.58 -1.69 8.23
C LEU A 142 12.54 -2.13 9.70
N PRO A 143 11.63 -1.56 10.51
CA PRO A 143 11.30 -2.10 11.82
C PRO A 143 10.91 -3.58 11.72
N SER A 144 11.27 -4.39 12.71
CA SER A 144 11.07 -5.86 12.67
C SER A 144 9.65 -6.31 12.34
N TYR A 145 8.64 -5.55 12.78
CA TYR A 145 7.23 -5.88 12.51
C TYR A 145 6.79 -5.55 11.07
N GLN A 146 7.58 -4.77 10.32
CA GLN A 146 7.31 -4.42 8.92
C GLN A 146 8.11 -5.27 7.93
N GLN A 147 9.06 -6.07 8.42
CA GLN A 147 9.91 -6.88 7.57
C GLN A 147 9.11 -7.92 6.79
N LEU A 148 9.38 -8.00 5.50
CA LEU A 148 8.80 -8.98 4.60
C LEU A 148 9.32 -10.37 4.95
N GLN A 149 8.40 -11.30 5.21
CA GLN A 149 8.73 -12.67 5.61
C GLN A 149 8.51 -13.69 4.51
N MET A 150 7.80 -13.30 3.45
CA MET A 150 7.48 -14.19 2.34
C MET A 150 7.59 -13.41 1.03
N ILE A 151 8.20 -14.05 0.03
CA ILE A 151 8.27 -13.55 -1.35
C ILE A 151 7.54 -14.55 -2.24
N ASN A 152 6.56 -14.06 -3.00
CA ASN A 152 5.85 -14.81 -4.02
C ASN A 152 6.19 -14.23 -5.40
N ILE A 153 6.77 -15.04 -6.27
CA ILE A 153 7.10 -14.63 -7.64
C ILE A 153 5.94 -15.03 -8.55
N ARG A 154 5.42 -14.08 -9.30
CA ARG A 154 4.34 -14.28 -10.25
C ARG A 154 4.89 -14.51 -11.66
N GLU A 155 4.23 -15.39 -12.39
CA GLU A 155 4.51 -15.63 -13.80
C GLU A 155 3.76 -14.65 -14.72
N LYS A 156 2.72 -13.98 -14.19
CA LYS A 156 1.85 -13.07 -14.95
C LYS A 156 1.71 -11.73 -14.25
N GLU A 157 1.49 -10.69 -15.05
CA GLU A 157 1.15 -9.35 -14.56
C GLU A 157 -0.08 -9.39 -13.62
N PHE A 158 -0.12 -8.42 -12.71
CA PHE A 158 -1.33 -8.23 -11.93
C PHE A 158 -2.46 -7.71 -12.82
N ALA A 159 -3.70 -8.13 -12.52
CA ALA A 159 -4.87 -7.48 -13.10
C ALA A 159 -4.86 -5.99 -12.74
N LYS A 160 -5.28 -5.13 -13.67
CA LYS A 160 -5.16 -3.68 -13.53
C LYS A 160 -6.51 -3.01 -13.36
N THR A 161 -6.51 -1.91 -12.64
CA THR A 161 -7.63 -0.96 -12.59
C THR A 161 -7.72 -0.20 -13.91
N SER A 162 -8.82 0.56 -14.11
CA SER A 162 -8.94 1.49 -15.23
C SER A 162 -7.81 2.55 -15.29
N SER A 163 -7.18 2.85 -14.15
CA SER A 163 -6.02 3.73 -14.04
C SER A 163 -4.67 3.01 -14.16
N GLN A 164 -4.64 1.78 -14.69
CA GLN A 164 -3.42 0.97 -14.92
C GLN A 164 -2.63 0.63 -13.65
N LYS A 165 -3.26 0.69 -12.46
CA LYS A 165 -2.62 0.26 -11.21
C LYS A 165 -2.94 -1.20 -10.91
N PRO A 166 -2.00 -1.99 -10.36
CA PRO A 166 -2.27 -3.34 -9.91
C PRO A 166 -3.44 -3.40 -8.93
N LYS A 167 -4.34 -4.35 -9.13
CA LYS A 167 -5.45 -4.60 -8.20
C LYS A 167 -4.97 -5.46 -7.04
N ARG A 168 -5.16 -4.95 -5.79
CA ARG A 168 -4.74 -5.65 -4.57
C ARG A 168 -5.59 -6.88 -4.24
N PHE A 169 -6.82 -6.91 -4.69
CA PHE A 169 -7.82 -7.90 -4.29
C PHE A 169 -8.23 -8.84 -5.43
N ASP A 170 -7.40 -9.00 -6.44
CA ASP A 170 -7.60 -10.09 -7.39
C ASP A 170 -7.12 -11.39 -6.74
N THR A 171 -8.09 -12.16 -6.25
CA THR A 171 -7.92 -13.48 -5.64
C THR A 171 -7.79 -14.60 -6.69
N GLU A 172 -7.46 -14.31 -7.93
CA GLU A 172 -7.12 -15.32 -8.90
C GLU A 172 -5.63 -15.65 -8.80
N ASN A 173 -5.37 -16.81 -8.21
CA ASN A 173 -4.06 -17.48 -8.11
C ASN A 173 -3.42 -17.71 -9.49
#